data_e0ad935490ed0af2cffb9477414cd0ac
#
_entry.id   e0ad935490ed0af2cffb9477414cd0ac
#
_cell.length_a   1.000
_cell.length_b   1.000
_cell.length_c   1.000
_cell.angle_alpha   90.00
_cell.angle_beta   90.00
_cell.angle_gamma   90.00
#
_symmetry.space_group_name_H-M   'P 1'
#
loop_
_entity.id
_entity.type
_entity.pdbx_description
1 polymer ?
#
loop_
_entity_poly.entity_id
_entity_poly.type
_entity_poly.pdbx_seq_one_letter_code
_entity_poly.pdbx_strand_id
1 'polypeptide(L)'
;MHYTALAAMAALGISTVPALALDSTVIMTSSMSTDALWKKVGDFCGIASWHPLIEKCVLSADGKQRTLSLKGGGTLVEALESWDNANHSYEYTILSGPLPVTNYHSTISVTDDAKGSVLKWEGTYDAEGAPDAEAKKAIDGVYEAGAKTLTGS
;
A
#
# COMPACT_ATOMS: atom_id res chain seq x y z
N MET A 1 -45.57 16.34 -53.94
CA MET A 1 -44.14 16.52 -53.62
C MET A 1 -43.98 16.30 -52.11
N HIS A 2 -43.46 15.15 -51.69
CA HIS A 2 -43.27 14.80 -50.28
C HIS A 2 -41.78 14.83 -50.04
N TYR A 3 -41.30 15.77 -49.19
CA TYR A 3 -39.92 15.82 -48.72
C TYR A 3 -39.81 15.03 -47.43
N THR A 4 -39.18 13.87 -47.50
CA THR A 4 -38.77 13.09 -46.32
C THR A 4 -37.44 13.61 -45.83
N ALA A 5 -37.38 14.24 -44.67
CA ALA A 5 -36.16 14.64 -44.01
C ALA A 5 -35.58 13.43 -43.23
N LEU A 6 -34.42 12.95 -43.63
CA LEU A 6 -33.63 11.99 -42.88
C LEU A 6 -32.91 12.75 -41.74
N ALA A 7 -33.26 12.44 -40.51
CA ALA A 7 -32.50 12.87 -39.33
C ALA A 7 -31.32 11.88 -39.10
N ALA A 8 -30.08 12.32 -39.32
CA ALA A 8 -28.90 11.56 -38.99
C ALA A 8 -28.62 11.70 -37.47
N MET A 9 -28.86 10.63 -36.70
CA MET A 9 -28.39 10.55 -35.31
C MET A 9 -26.89 10.26 -35.27
N ALA A 10 -26.12 11.25 -34.86
CA ALA A 10 -24.71 11.06 -34.55
C ALA A 10 -24.59 10.42 -33.15
N ALA A 11 -24.21 9.14 -33.09
CA ALA A 11 -23.89 8.48 -31.84
C ALA A 11 -22.50 8.98 -31.38
N LEU A 12 -22.47 9.80 -30.31
CA LEU A 12 -21.23 10.09 -29.60
C LEU A 12 -20.79 8.83 -28.87
N GLY A 13 -19.78 8.15 -29.41
CA GLY A 13 -19.08 7.08 -28.71
C GLY A 13 -18.30 7.65 -27.55
N ILE A 14 -18.75 7.37 -26.30
CA ILE A 14 -17.98 7.67 -25.10
C ILE A 14 -16.86 6.65 -25.03
N SER A 15 -15.65 7.05 -25.44
CA SER A 15 -14.42 6.26 -25.22
C SER A 15 -14.09 6.29 -23.75
N THR A 16 -14.38 5.23 -23.01
CA THR A 16 -13.90 5.04 -21.64
C THR A 16 -12.40 4.70 -21.71
N VAL A 17 -11.55 5.68 -21.39
CA VAL A 17 -10.14 5.42 -21.14
C VAL A 17 -10.06 4.64 -19.83
N PRO A 18 -9.44 3.44 -19.78
CA PRO A 18 -9.25 2.75 -18.51
C PRO A 18 -8.40 3.63 -17.59
N ALA A 19 -8.88 3.85 -16.36
CA ALA A 19 -8.09 4.51 -15.35
C ALA A 19 -6.86 3.64 -15.05
N LEU A 20 -5.66 4.22 -15.13
CA LEU A 20 -4.44 3.55 -14.73
C LEU A 20 -4.43 3.47 -13.20
N ALA A 21 -4.04 2.31 -12.65
CA ALA A 21 -3.81 2.15 -11.23
C ALA A 21 -2.76 3.17 -10.75
N LEU A 22 -2.96 3.69 -9.54
CA LEU A 22 -1.98 4.51 -8.85
C LEU A 22 -0.88 3.63 -8.28
N ASP A 23 0.30 4.20 -8.10
CA ASP A 23 1.41 3.57 -7.41
C ASP A 23 2.03 4.49 -6.36
N SER A 24 2.57 3.89 -5.32
CA SER A 24 3.40 4.53 -4.30
C SER A 24 4.66 3.71 -4.09
N THR A 25 5.79 4.38 -3.96
CA THR A 25 7.08 3.74 -3.70
C THR A 25 7.93 4.61 -2.79
N VAL A 26 8.45 4.01 -1.73
CA VAL A 26 9.46 4.61 -0.85
C VAL A 26 10.68 3.70 -0.83
N ILE A 27 11.86 4.28 -1.02
CA ILE A 27 13.15 3.60 -0.95
C ILE A 27 14.01 4.36 0.05
N MET A 28 14.47 3.69 1.10
CA MET A 28 15.33 4.28 2.14
C MET A 28 16.49 3.38 2.48
N THR A 29 17.68 3.98 2.62
CA THR A 29 18.88 3.28 3.08
C THR A 29 18.92 3.22 4.60
N SER A 30 19.55 2.17 5.14
CA SER A 30 19.83 2.00 6.56
C SER A 30 21.26 1.55 6.76
N SER A 31 21.89 1.97 7.84
CA SER A 31 23.21 1.47 8.26
C SER A 31 23.14 0.06 8.89
N MET A 32 21.94 -0.44 9.16
CA MET A 32 21.73 -1.81 9.64
C MET A 32 22.01 -2.82 8.52
N SER A 33 22.51 -4.00 8.87
CA SER A 33 22.56 -5.13 7.91
C SER A 33 21.14 -5.53 7.49
N THR A 34 21.02 -6.21 6.36
CA THR A 34 19.75 -6.74 5.84
C THR A 34 19.03 -7.59 6.90
N ASP A 35 19.74 -8.52 7.55
CA ASP A 35 19.14 -9.36 8.61
C ASP A 35 18.69 -8.53 9.82
N ALA A 36 19.44 -7.52 10.22
CA ALA A 36 19.10 -6.67 11.36
C ALA A 36 17.85 -5.83 11.06
N LEU A 37 17.77 -5.25 9.86
CA LEU A 37 16.60 -4.48 9.44
C LEU A 37 15.38 -5.38 9.27
N TRP A 38 15.54 -6.57 8.66
CA TRP A 38 14.45 -7.55 8.53
C TRP A 38 13.94 -8.03 9.89
N LYS A 39 14.84 -8.28 10.85
CA LYS A 39 14.44 -8.58 12.23
C LYS A 39 13.64 -7.46 12.87
N LYS A 40 13.95 -6.20 12.56
CA LYS A 40 13.18 -5.02 13.03
C LYS A 40 11.81 -4.93 12.36
N VAL A 41 11.67 -5.33 11.09
CA VAL A 41 10.36 -5.49 10.42
C VAL A 41 9.49 -6.45 11.24
N GLY A 42 10.07 -7.53 11.75
CA GLY A 42 9.41 -8.49 12.63
C GLY A 42 8.51 -9.48 11.89
N ASP A 43 7.47 -9.95 12.55
CA ASP A 43 6.39 -10.72 11.93
C ASP A 43 5.32 -9.80 11.31
N PHE A 44 4.21 -10.36 10.84
CA PHE A 44 3.14 -9.57 10.19
C PHE A 44 2.49 -8.54 11.14
N CYS A 45 2.57 -8.72 12.45
CA CYS A 45 2.17 -7.72 13.46
C CYS A 45 3.33 -6.85 13.97
N GLY A 46 4.56 -7.08 13.53
CA GLY A 46 5.73 -6.27 13.87
C GLY A 46 5.55 -4.78 13.55
N ILE A 47 4.72 -4.46 12.58
CA ILE A 47 4.35 -3.08 12.19
C ILE A 47 3.90 -2.22 13.38
N ALA A 48 3.24 -2.78 14.37
CA ALA A 48 2.81 -2.05 15.57
C ALA A 48 3.98 -1.56 16.43
N SER A 49 5.17 -2.16 16.29
CA SER A 49 6.36 -1.75 17.04
C SER A 49 7.14 -0.60 16.41
N TRP A 50 6.98 -0.38 15.11
CA TRP A 50 7.79 0.61 14.39
C TRP A 50 6.99 1.64 13.60
N HIS A 51 5.74 1.36 13.22
CA HIS A 51 4.95 2.32 12.44
C HIS A 51 4.29 3.37 13.34
N PRO A 52 4.61 4.67 13.20
CA PRO A 52 4.17 5.69 14.14
C PRO A 52 2.65 5.92 14.16
N LEU A 53 1.93 5.53 13.11
CA LEU A 53 0.47 5.69 13.01
C LEU A 53 -0.30 4.48 13.55
N ILE A 54 0.37 3.39 13.93
CA ILE A 54 -0.26 2.17 14.44
C ILE A 54 -0.17 2.14 15.97
N GLU A 55 -1.30 1.94 16.62
CA GLU A 55 -1.37 1.81 18.08
C GLU A 55 -1.31 0.34 18.52
N LYS A 56 -2.00 -0.54 17.79
CA LYS A 56 -2.13 -1.95 18.15
C LYS A 56 -2.28 -2.81 16.89
N CYS A 57 -1.79 -4.03 16.95
CA CYS A 57 -2.01 -5.08 15.95
C CYS A 57 -2.51 -6.37 16.61
N VAL A 58 -3.48 -7.01 15.96
CA VAL A 58 -4.00 -8.33 16.36
C VAL A 58 -4.02 -9.23 15.14
N LEU A 59 -3.39 -10.40 15.23
CA LEU A 59 -3.43 -11.43 14.20
C LEU A 59 -4.71 -12.27 14.31
N SER A 60 -5.21 -12.72 13.16
CA SER A 60 -6.19 -13.81 13.12
C SER A 60 -5.59 -15.12 13.62
N ALA A 61 -6.45 -16.11 13.94
CA ALA A 61 -6.00 -17.39 14.48
C ALA A 61 -5.05 -18.15 13.53
N ASP A 62 -5.21 -17.98 12.21
CA ASP A 62 -4.35 -18.58 11.18
C ASP A 62 -3.12 -17.72 10.82
N GLY A 63 -2.97 -16.54 11.42
CA GLY A 63 -1.89 -15.59 11.17
C GLY A 63 -1.92 -14.90 9.80
N LYS A 64 -2.97 -15.12 9.00
CA LYS A 64 -3.07 -14.61 7.63
C LYS A 64 -3.73 -13.24 7.50
N GLN A 65 -4.34 -12.75 8.56
CA GLN A 65 -4.90 -11.41 8.62
C GLN A 65 -4.40 -10.68 9.84
N ARG A 66 -4.27 -9.35 9.73
CA ARG A 66 -4.02 -8.48 10.86
C ARG A 66 -5.06 -7.37 10.92
N THR A 67 -5.44 -7.04 12.14
CA THR A 67 -6.30 -5.90 12.45
C THR A 67 -5.45 -4.85 13.15
N LEU A 68 -5.33 -3.70 12.54
CA LEU A 68 -4.55 -2.56 13.03
C LEU A 68 -5.49 -1.53 13.64
N SER A 69 -5.22 -1.12 14.88
CA SER A 69 -5.83 0.07 15.47
C SER A 69 -4.96 1.28 15.12
N LEU A 70 -5.56 2.31 14.57
CA LEU A 70 -4.84 3.51 14.14
C LEU A 70 -4.82 4.57 15.25
N LYS A 71 -3.71 5.26 15.41
CA LYS A 71 -3.65 6.44 16.28
C LYS A 71 -4.59 7.52 15.72
N GLY A 72 -5.42 8.07 16.60
CA GLY A 72 -6.47 9.02 16.18
C GLY A 72 -7.81 8.36 15.85
N GLY A 73 -7.88 7.04 15.93
CA GLY A 73 -9.10 6.25 15.74
C GLY A 73 -9.19 5.60 14.35
N GLY A 74 -10.01 4.57 14.29
CA GLY A 74 -10.20 3.75 13.09
C GLY A 74 -9.45 2.42 13.14
N THR A 75 -9.89 1.53 12.27
CA THR A 75 -9.38 0.17 12.16
C THR A 75 -9.08 -0.15 10.71
N LEU A 76 -7.91 -0.73 10.45
CA LEU A 76 -7.48 -1.21 9.14
C LEU A 76 -7.33 -2.74 9.22
N VAL A 77 -7.93 -3.46 8.30
CA VAL A 77 -7.81 -4.93 8.20
C VAL A 77 -7.04 -5.26 6.94
N GLU A 78 -6.00 -6.05 7.09
CA GLU A 78 -5.12 -6.44 5.99
C GLU A 78 -4.94 -7.97 5.95
N ALA A 79 -4.74 -8.50 4.75
CA ALA A 79 -4.45 -9.91 4.53
C ALA A 79 -3.03 -10.09 4.02
N LEU A 80 -2.32 -11.05 4.60
CA LEU A 80 -1.01 -11.50 4.14
C LEU A 80 -1.19 -12.36 2.89
N GLU A 81 -0.50 -12.00 1.81
CA GLU A 81 -0.50 -12.76 0.55
C GLU A 81 0.70 -13.68 0.45
N SER A 82 1.89 -13.19 0.81
CA SER A 82 3.11 -13.99 0.83
C SER A 82 4.09 -13.52 1.91
N TRP A 83 4.94 -14.42 2.39
CA TRP A 83 6.02 -14.14 3.32
C TRP A 83 7.26 -14.93 2.93
N ASP A 84 8.35 -14.23 2.61
CA ASP A 84 9.61 -14.83 2.17
C ASP A 84 10.77 -14.36 3.05
N ASN A 85 11.13 -15.16 4.05
CA ASN A 85 12.27 -14.88 4.92
C ASN A 85 13.62 -14.95 4.20
N ALA A 86 13.74 -15.79 3.16
CA ALA A 86 15.00 -15.96 2.44
C ALA A 86 15.32 -14.71 1.62
N ASN A 87 14.32 -14.08 1.05
CA ASN A 87 14.45 -12.85 0.25
C ASN A 87 14.04 -11.59 1.02
N HIS A 88 13.77 -11.69 2.34
CA HIS A 88 13.40 -10.58 3.21
C HIS A 88 12.28 -9.71 2.61
N SER A 89 11.16 -10.35 2.27
CA SER A 89 10.00 -9.64 1.71
C SER A 89 8.68 -10.23 2.15
N TYR A 90 7.64 -9.42 2.17
CA TYR A 90 6.26 -9.89 2.28
C TYR A 90 5.31 -9.02 1.47
N GLU A 91 4.21 -9.64 1.05
CA GLU A 91 3.14 -9.01 0.27
C GLU A 91 1.82 -9.07 1.03
N TYR A 92 1.03 -8.02 0.92
CA TYR A 92 -0.25 -7.92 1.62
C TYR A 92 -1.23 -7.04 0.87
N THR A 93 -2.52 -7.18 1.19
CA THR A 93 -3.62 -6.37 0.66
C THR A 93 -4.45 -5.78 1.79
N ILE A 94 -5.19 -4.71 1.50
CA ILE A 94 -6.18 -4.11 2.39
C ILE A 94 -7.54 -4.75 2.12
N LEU A 95 -8.17 -5.27 3.17
CA LEU A 95 -9.54 -5.81 3.11
C LEU A 95 -10.59 -4.76 3.47
N SER A 96 -10.29 -3.92 4.46
CA SER A 96 -11.16 -2.81 4.87
C SER A 96 -10.40 -1.78 5.69
N GLY A 97 -10.89 -0.55 5.70
CA GLY A 97 -10.31 0.51 6.51
C GLY A 97 -10.67 1.91 6.01
N PRO A 98 -10.11 2.95 6.67
CA PRO A 98 -10.42 4.34 6.35
C PRO A 98 -9.56 4.93 5.21
N LEU A 99 -8.57 4.19 4.69
CA LEU A 99 -7.76 4.67 3.58
C LEU A 99 -8.59 4.73 2.29
N PRO A 100 -8.48 5.81 1.49
CA PRO A 100 -9.32 6.03 0.33
C PRO A 100 -8.83 5.24 -0.90
N VAL A 101 -8.70 3.92 -0.76
CA VAL A 101 -8.15 3.04 -1.79
C VAL A 101 -8.91 1.71 -1.87
N THR A 102 -8.90 1.13 -3.06
CA THR A 102 -9.37 -0.23 -3.35
C THR A 102 -8.36 -0.95 -4.25
N ASN A 103 -8.51 -2.25 -4.46
CA ASN A 103 -7.59 -3.07 -5.24
C ASN A 103 -6.12 -2.89 -4.82
N TYR A 104 -5.91 -2.71 -3.51
CA TYR A 104 -4.60 -2.43 -2.95
C TYR A 104 -3.76 -3.69 -2.84
N HIS A 105 -2.54 -3.60 -3.36
CA HIS A 105 -1.51 -4.63 -3.22
C HIS A 105 -0.18 -3.96 -2.90
N SER A 106 0.55 -4.44 -1.91
CA SER A 106 1.80 -3.83 -1.46
C SER A 106 2.84 -4.86 -1.09
N THR A 107 4.10 -4.49 -1.28
CA THR A 107 5.28 -5.28 -0.93
C THR A 107 6.23 -4.45 -0.08
N ILE A 108 6.69 -5.02 1.02
CA ILE A 108 7.86 -4.55 1.78
C ILE A 108 9.01 -5.51 1.53
N SER A 109 10.17 -4.98 1.18
CA SER A 109 11.39 -5.76 0.97
C SER A 109 12.63 -5.06 1.53
N VAL A 110 13.60 -5.87 1.94
CA VAL A 110 14.91 -5.41 2.43
C VAL A 110 16.00 -6.11 1.64
N THR A 111 16.90 -5.34 1.05
CA THR A 111 18.02 -5.86 0.24
C THR A 111 19.35 -5.31 0.73
N ASP A 112 20.45 -5.97 0.35
CA ASP A 112 21.80 -5.52 0.69
C ASP A 112 22.17 -4.21 -0.03
N ASP A 113 22.94 -3.38 0.64
CA ASP A 113 23.56 -2.18 0.12
C ASP A 113 25.01 -2.11 0.60
N ALA A 114 25.87 -1.39 -0.13
CA ALA A 114 27.29 -1.24 0.21
C ALA A 114 27.54 -0.63 1.60
N LYS A 115 26.55 0.08 2.17
CA LYS A 115 26.63 0.75 3.48
C LYS A 115 25.71 0.14 4.53
N GLY A 116 25.06 -0.98 4.24
CA GLY A 116 24.10 -1.63 5.13
C GLY A 116 22.98 -2.31 4.36
N SER A 117 21.82 -1.71 4.32
CA SER A 117 20.65 -2.25 3.61
C SER A 117 19.77 -1.16 3.00
N VAL A 118 18.88 -1.58 2.10
CA VAL A 118 17.84 -0.75 1.50
C VAL A 118 16.49 -1.35 1.82
N LEU A 119 15.62 -0.54 2.40
CA LEU A 119 14.19 -0.81 2.52
C LEU A 119 13.49 -0.28 1.28
N LYS A 120 12.67 -1.11 0.64
CA LYS A 120 11.71 -0.72 -0.40
C LYS A 120 10.31 -1.07 0.04
N TRP A 121 9.43 -0.09 0.03
CA TRP A 121 8.01 -0.27 0.27
C TRP A 121 7.26 0.28 -0.94
N GLU A 122 6.56 -0.59 -1.65
CA GLU A 122 5.85 -0.24 -2.88
C GLU A 122 4.47 -0.86 -2.92
N GLY A 123 3.55 -0.21 -3.63
CA GLY A 123 2.20 -0.73 -3.81
C GLY A 123 1.48 -0.09 -4.97
N THR A 124 0.45 -0.81 -5.45
CA THR A 124 -0.48 -0.37 -6.48
C THR A 124 -1.90 -0.39 -5.93
N TYR A 125 -2.75 0.52 -6.38
CA TYR A 125 -4.12 0.65 -5.89
C TYR A 125 -4.93 1.54 -6.81
N ASP A 126 -6.25 1.53 -6.63
CA ASP A 126 -7.16 2.51 -7.22
C ASP A 126 -7.65 3.46 -6.12
N ALA A 127 -7.92 4.72 -6.46
CA ALA A 127 -8.56 5.64 -5.53
C ALA A 127 -10.03 5.28 -5.34
N GLU A 128 -10.50 5.31 -4.10
CA GLU A 128 -11.90 5.10 -3.73
C GLU A 128 -12.31 6.07 -2.63
N GLY A 129 -13.37 6.83 -2.87
CA GLY A 129 -13.89 7.80 -1.90
C GLY A 129 -13.12 9.11 -1.80
N ALA A 130 -12.08 9.31 -2.62
CA ALA A 130 -11.30 10.54 -2.75
C ALA A 130 -10.70 10.66 -4.15
N PRO A 131 -10.28 11.88 -4.60
CA PRO A 131 -9.52 12.04 -5.83
C PRO A 131 -8.18 11.30 -5.79
N ASP A 132 -7.66 10.92 -6.97
CA ASP A 132 -6.39 10.21 -7.13
C ASP A 132 -5.22 10.86 -6.35
N ALA A 133 -5.09 12.17 -6.45
CA ALA A 133 -4.01 12.91 -5.76
C ALA A 133 -4.10 12.81 -4.22
N GLU A 134 -5.30 12.78 -3.66
CA GLU A 134 -5.51 12.62 -2.22
C GLU A 134 -5.24 11.18 -1.78
N ALA A 135 -5.72 10.20 -2.53
CA ALA A 135 -5.44 8.79 -2.28
C ALA A 135 -3.93 8.52 -2.31
N LYS A 136 -3.24 9.02 -3.35
CA LYS A 136 -1.78 8.88 -3.46
C LYS A 136 -1.06 9.53 -2.29
N LYS A 137 -1.42 10.76 -1.92
CA LYS A 137 -0.82 11.47 -0.79
C LYS A 137 -1.01 10.71 0.53
N ALA A 138 -2.17 10.09 0.73
CA ALA A 138 -2.44 9.30 1.93
C ALA A 138 -1.52 8.09 2.02
N ILE A 139 -1.37 7.32 0.94
CA ILE A 139 -0.50 6.14 0.90
C ILE A 139 0.97 6.52 0.97
N ASP A 140 1.43 7.52 0.21
CA ASP A 140 2.81 8.02 0.30
C ASP A 140 3.16 8.41 1.74
N GLY A 141 2.26 9.11 2.44
CA GLY A 141 2.45 9.50 3.84
C GLY A 141 2.56 8.31 4.81
N VAL A 142 1.78 7.26 4.59
CA VAL A 142 1.88 6.00 5.37
C VAL A 142 3.24 5.36 5.16
N TYR A 143 3.65 5.18 3.90
CA TYR A 143 4.93 4.53 3.58
C TYR A 143 6.14 5.33 4.11
N GLU A 144 6.15 6.64 3.89
CA GLU A 144 7.23 7.51 4.38
C GLU A 144 7.38 7.48 5.90
N ALA A 145 6.26 7.59 6.63
CA ALA A 145 6.26 7.60 8.08
C ALA A 145 6.82 6.29 8.66
N GLY A 146 6.38 5.16 8.12
CA GLY A 146 6.84 3.84 8.55
C GLY A 146 8.30 3.59 8.17
N ALA A 147 8.68 3.88 6.92
CA ALA A 147 10.03 3.68 6.43
C ALA A 147 11.07 4.50 7.20
N LYS A 148 10.80 5.76 7.51
CA LYS A 148 11.67 6.62 8.34
C LYS A 148 11.93 5.99 9.72
N THR A 149 10.89 5.56 10.40
CA THR A 149 11.06 4.95 11.73
C THR A 149 11.80 3.62 11.64
N LEU A 150 11.53 2.83 10.62
CA LEU A 150 12.13 1.51 10.45
C LEU A 150 13.63 1.61 10.15
N THR A 151 14.02 2.52 9.25
CA THR A 151 15.43 2.72 8.84
C THR A 151 16.23 3.60 9.79
N GLY A 152 15.58 4.38 10.64
CA GLY A 152 16.23 5.33 11.55
C GLY A 152 16.68 6.62 10.84
N SER A 153 16.00 6.97 9.73
CA SER A 153 16.33 8.16 8.90
C SER A 153 15.61 9.41 9.38
#